data_3b8e5b24db5e95d6e347cd9865fa1fcb
#
_entry.id   3b8e5b24db5e95d6e347cd9865fa1fcb
#
_cell.length_a   1.000
_cell.length_b   1.000
_cell.length_c   1.000
_cell.angle_alpha   90.00
_cell.angle_beta   90.00
_cell.angle_gamma   90.00
#
_symmetry.space_group_name_H-M   'P 1'
#
loop_
_entity.id
_entity.type
_entity.pdbx_description
1 polymer ?
#
loop_
_entity_poly.entity_id
_entity_poly.type
_entity_poly.pdbx_seq_one_letter_code
_entity_poly.pdbx_strand_id
1 'polypeptide(L)'
;IYFQLGINFIYLPFIGAVSLGLFFIPIATTIIVAFANFFNISDGLDGMACGTLMISLFAFWILAGTSLDTPISLFLSLWIGSLIAFLYFNVYPARIWLGDVGSLSFGATFAVIALLLGKVVPLFIVGSPFIIEGMSSAIQIFSKIYLHKKAFPAAPIHLTLQKLGWEEPKIVFR
;
A
#
# COMPACT_ATOMS: atom_id res chain seq x y z
N ILE A 1 14.80 9.78 -7.61
CA ILE A 1 15.14 8.37 -7.91
C ILE A 1 15.88 8.30 -9.25
N TYR A 2 15.23 8.59 -10.41
CA TYR A 2 15.84 8.44 -11.73
C TYR A 2 17.14 9.27 -11.90
N PHE A 3 17.05 10.59 -11.75
CA PHE A 3 18.19 11.50 -12.02
C PHE A 3 19.29 11.49 -10.96
N GLN A 4 18.97 11.23 -9.70
CA GLN A 4 19.96 11.28 -8.62
C GLN A 4 20.57 9.92 -8.29
N LEU A 5 19.77 8.85 -8.37
CA LEU A 5 20.20 7.49 -8.00
C LEU A 5 20.46 6.59 -9.20
N GLY A 6 20.16 7.07 -10.41
CA GLY A 6 20.34 6.29 -11.64
C GLY A 6 19.43 5.06 -11.76
N ILE A 7 18.42 4.94 -10.91
CA ILE A 7 17.49 3.80 -10.91
C ILE A 7 16.50 3.99 -12.05
N ASN A 8 16.63 3.15 -13.06
CA ASN A 8 15.81 3.18 -14.28
C ASN A 8 15.32 1.79 -14.69
N PHE A 9 15.38 0.82 -13.79
CA PHE A 9 15.04 -0.57 -14.03
C PHE A 9 14.02 -1.11 -13.03
N ILE A 10 13.30 -2.14 -13.45
CA ILE A 10 12.40 -2.93 -12.60
C ILE A 10 12.87 -4.37 -12.68
N TYR A 11 12.93 -5.05 -11.54
CA TYR A 11 13.26 -6.46 -11.49
C TYR A 11 11.99 -7.30 -11.66
N LEU A 12 11.94 -8.06 -12.76
CA LEU A 12 10.86 -9.00 -13.03
C LEU A 12 11.32 -10.42 -12.71
N PRO A 13 10.52 -11.22 -11.97
CA PRO A 13 10.79 -12.63 -11.76
C PRO A 13 10.96 -13.34 -13.10
N PHE A 14 11.92 -14.27 -13.20
CA PHE A 14 12.26 -15.06 -14.38
C PHE A 14 12.92 -14.32 -15.55
N ILE A 15 12.79 -12.98 -15.65
CA ILE A 15 13.35 -12.17 -16.75
C ILE A 15 14.58 -11.41 -16.28
N GLY A 16 14.64 -11.04 -14.99
CA GLY A 16 15.72 -10.23 -14.42
C GLY A 16 15.44 -8.74 -14.43
N ALA A 17 16.50 -7.92 -14.43
CA ALA A 17 16.39 -6.47 -14.44
C ALA A 17 16.07 -5.96 -15.86
N VAL A 18 14.93 -5.30 -16.00
CA VAL A 18 14.48 -4.67 -17.24
C VAL A 18 14.67 -3.16 -17.13
N SER A 19 15.54 -2.59 -17.97
CA SER A 19 15.74 -1.14 -18.03
C SER A 19 14.58 -0.49 -18.79
N LEU A 20 13.94 0.48 -18.18
CA LEU A 20 12.82 1.23 -18.74
C LEU A 20 13.24 2.59 -19.33
N GLY A 21 14.50 3.00 -19.13
CA GLY A 21 14.95 4.31 -19.55
C GLY A 21 14.04 5.44 -19.03
N LEU A 22 13.68 6.38 -19.89
CA LEU A 22 12.81 7.52 -19.53
C LEU A 22 11.37 7.10 -19.17
N PHE A 23 10.88 5.95 -19.65
CA PHE A 23 9.56 5.43 -19.28
C PHE A 23 9.45 5.06 -17.79
N PHE A 24 10.58 4.91 -17.10
CA PHE A 24 10.59 4.70 -15.66
C PHE A 24 9.88 5.84 -14.92
N ILE A 25 10.05 7.09 -15.37
CA ILE A 25 9.49 8.27 -14.68
C ILE A 25 7.95 8.21 -14.61
N PRO A 26 7.21 8.14 -15.74
CA PRO A 26 5.75 8.07 -15.68
C PRO A 26 5.24 6.81 -14.99
N ILE A 27 5.90 5.67 -15.14
CA ILE A 27 5.52 4.42 -14.47
C ILE A 27 5.69 4.56 -12.95
N ALA A 28 6.85 5.00 -12.48
CA ALA A 28 7.11 5.21 -11.06
C ALA A 28 6.14 6.22 -10.44
N THR A 29 5.88 7.33 -11.12
CA THR A 29 4.92 8.35 -10.67
C THR A 29 3.52 7.74 -10.53
N THR A 30 3.07 6.97 -11.51
CA THR A 30 1.76 6.30 -11.47
C THR A 30 1.68 5.33 -10.30
N ILE A 31 2.71 4.53 -10.05
CA ILE A 31 2.76 3.59 -8.93
C ILE A 31 2.68 4.33 -7.58
N ILE A 32 3.48 5.40 -7.41
CA ILE A 32 3.49 6.18 -6.17
C ILE A 32 2.13 6.81 -5.90
N VAL A 33 1.54 7.47 -6.91
CA VAL A 33 0.22 8.12 -6.77
C VAL A 33 -0.87 7.09 -6.51
N ALA A 34 -0.83 5.95 -7.20
CA ALA A 34 -1.80 4.88 -7.01
C ALA A 34 -1.74 4.33 -5.58
N PHE A 35 -0.55 3.99 -5.08
CA PHE A 35 -0.39 3.45 -3.73
C PHE A 35 -0.71 4.46 -2.63
N ALA A 36 -0.39 5.74 -2.82
CA ALA A 36 -0.82 6.80 -1.91
C ALA A 36 -2.34 6.81 -1.76
N ASN A 37 -3.08 6.80 -2.88
CA ASN A 37 -4.54 6.80 -2.85
C ASN A 37 -5.13 5.46 -2.37
N PHE A 38 -4.58 4.33 -2.78
CA PHE A 38 -5.06 3.02 -2.35
C PHE A 38 -4.91 2.83 -0.84
N PHE A 39 -3.79 3.28 -0.28
CA PHE A 39 -3.57 3.25 1.15
C PHE A 39 -4.58 4.17 1.88
N ASN A 40 -4.76 5.40 1.41
CA ASN A 40 -5.72 6.34 1.98
C ASN A 40 -7.16 5.78 1.95
N ILE A 41 -7.57 5.13 0.84
CA ILE A 41 -8.86 4.46 0.75
C ILE A 41 -8.99 3.29 1.73
N SER A 42 -7.89 2.60 2.02
CA SER A 42 -7.84 1.47 2.96
C SER A 42 -7.84 1.91 4.43
N ASP A 43 -7.60 3.19 4.72
CA ASP A 43 -7.60 3.75 6.08
C ASP A 43 -9.02 4.11 6.55
N GLY A 44 -9.96 3.19 6.30
CA GLY A 44 -11.38 3.38 6.61
C GLY A 44 -11.87 2.68 7.88
N LEU A 45 -11.08 1.78 8.46
CA LEU A 45 -11.38 1.06 9.70
C LEU A 45 -10.19 1.12 10.66
N ASP A 46 -10.49 1.14 11.95
CA ASP A 46 -9.50 1.25 13.03
C ASP A 46 -8.44 0.12 12.93
N GLY A 47 -7.19 0.51 12.74
CA GLY A 47 -6.05 -0.39 12.67
C GLY A 47 -5.86 -1.16 11.35
N MET A 48 -6.80 -1.09 10.41
CA MET A 48 -6.75 -1.88 9.17
C MET A 48 -5.55 -1.51 8.31
N ALA A 49 -5.44 -0.26 7.91
CA ALA A 49 -4.39 0.19 7.00
C ALA A 49 -2.99 0.05 7.63
N CYS A 50 -2.83 0.51 8.87
CA CYS A 50 -1.54 0.44 9.58
C CYS A 50 -1.14 -1.00 9.92
N GLY A 51 -2.08 -1.85 10.30
CA GLY A 51 -1.81 -3.27 10.56
C GLY A 51 -1.38 -4.01 9.30
N THR A 52 -2.07 -3.80 8.19
CA THR A 52 -1.71 -4.35 6.88
C THR A 52 -0.36 -3.82 6.40
N LEU A 53 -0.09 -2.51 6.59
CA LEU A 53 1.20 -1.92 6.26
C LEU A 53 2.33 -2.57 7.07
N MET A 54 2.13 -2.76 8.36
CA MET A 54 3.14 -3.39 9.22
C MET A 54 3.55 -4.77 8.69
N ILE A 55 2.59 -5.61 8.31
CA ILE A 55 2.85 -6.93 7.70
C ILE A 55 3.63 -6.76 6.38
N SER A 56 3.21 -5.80 5.55
CA SER A 56 3.84 -5.50 4.28
C SER A 56 5.29 -5.02 4.45
N LEU A 57 5.55 -4.18 5.45
CA LEU A 57 6.90 -3.69 5.75
C LEU A 57 7.81 -4.81 6.27
N PHE A 58 7.31 -5.78 7.03
CA PHE A 58 8.10 -6.96 7.42
C PHE A 58 8.56 -7.75 6.20
N ALA A 59 7.70 -7.95 5.21
CA ALA A 59 8.08 -8.62 3.96
C ALA A 59 9.18 -7.84 3.22
N PHE A 60 9.04 -6.51 3.13
CA PHE A 60 10.06 -5.66 2.50
C PHE A 60 11.36 -5.59 3.32
N TRP A 61 11.29 -5.66 4.64
CA TRP A 61 12.46 -5.74 5.50
C TRP A 61 13.29 -7.00 5.23
N ILE A 62 12.63 -8.14 5.07
CA ILE A 62 13.30 -9.40 4.68
C ILE A 62 13.93 -9.24 3.29
N LEU A 63 13.21 -8.65 2.33
CA LEU A 63 13.72 -8.42 0.97
C LEU A 63 14.91 -7.46 0.93
N ALA A 64 14.91 -6.42 1.76
CA ALA A 64 16.04 -5.50 1.89
C ALA A 64 17.26 -6.22 2.48
N GLY A 65 17.07 -7.06 3.48
CA GLY A 65 18.11 -7.90 4.07
C GLY A 65 18.76 -8.85 3.05
N THR A 66 17.99 -9.45 2.16
CA THR A 66 18.53 -10.30 1.09
C THR A 66 19.31 -9.53 0.03
N SER A 67 19.01 -8.25 -0.15
CA SER A 67 19.71 -7.35 -1.08
C SER A 67 20.90 -6.64 -0.45
N LEU A 68 21.17 -6.90 0.85
CA LEU A 68 22.22 -6.23 1.65
C LEU A 68 22.10 -4.69 1.66
N ASP A 69 20.88 -4.18 1.49
CA ASP A 69 20.61 -2.74 1.53
C ASP A 69 20.40 -2.30 3.00
N THR A 70 21.50 -2.04 3.67
CA THR A 70 21.51 -1.66 5.08
C THR A 70 20.72 -0.37 5.38
N PRO A 71 20.84 0.71 4.59
CA PRO A 71 20.06 1.93 4.81
C PRO A 71 18.54 1.70 4.77
N ILE A 72 18.05 1.00 3.76
CA ILE A 72 16.61 0.70 3.62
C ILE A 72 16.15 -0.25 4.73
N SER A 73 16.95 -1.26 5.05
CA SER A 73 16.66 -2.20 6.12
C SER A 73 16.54 -1.50 7.48
N LEU A 74 17.44 -0.57 7.79
CA LEU A 74 17.39 0.25 9.00
C LEU A 74 16.14 1.15 9.01
N PHE A 75 15.85 1.84 7.91
CA PHE A 75 14.67 2.67 7.79
C PHE A 75 13.39 1.88 8.03
N LEU A 76 13.26 0.70 7.41
CA LEU A 76 12.11 -0.19 7.61
C LEU A 76 11.97 -0.65 9.05
N SER A 77 13.07 -0.98 9.73
CA SER A 77 13.07 -1.37 11.14
C SER A 77 12.53 -0.25 12.04
N LEU A 78 12.97 0.98 11.81
CA LEU A 78 12.51 2.16 12.56
C LEU A 78 11.04 2.45 12.28
N TRP A 79 10.60 2.32 11.02
CA TRP A 79 9.21 2.54 10.65
C TRP A 79 8.29 1.48 11.25
N ILE A 80 8.67 0.21 11.21
CA ILE A 80 7.93 -0.89 11.86
C ILE A 80 7.81 -0.62 13.37
N GLY A 81 8.90 -0.24 14.04
CA GLY A 81 8.88 0.10 15.46
C GLY A 81 7.92 1.25 15.79
N SER A 82 7.91 2.29 14.95
CA SER A 82 7.00 3.42 15.09
C SER A 82 5.54 3.02 14.87
N LEU A 83 5.27 2.14 13.89
CA LEU A 83 3.92 1.62 13.62
C LEU A 83 3.40 0.76 14.76
N ILE A 84 4.25 -0.04 15.42
CA ILE A 84 3.84 -0.83 16.59
C ILE A 84 3.33 0.12 17.70
N ALA A 85 4.07 1.20 17.97
CA ALA A 85 3.66 2.19 18.97
C ALA A 85 2.37 2.92 18.55
N PHE A 86 2.23 3.27 17.27
CA PHE A 86 1.01 3.90 16.75
C PHE A 86 -0.20 2.98 16.82
N LEU A 87 -0.06 1.72 16.43
CA LEU A 87 -1.13 0.72 16.43
C LEU A 87 -1.71 0.49 17.83
N TYR A 88 -0.90 0.61 18.88
CA TYR A 88 -1.42 0.55 20.26
C TYR A 88 -2.56 1.54 20.52
N PHE A 89 -2.56 2.67 19.82
CA PHE A 89 -3.60 3.69 19.95
C PHE A 89 -4.63 3.66 18.81
N ASN A 90 -4.29 3.04 17.68
CA ASN A 90 -5.10 3.02 16.46
C ASN A 90 -5.95 1.74 16.31
N VAL A 91 -5.70 0.69 17.11
CA VAL A 91 -6.56 -0.52 17.14
C VAL A 91 -7.91 -0.20 17.76
N TYR A 92 -8.96 -0.86 17.24
CA TYR A 92 -10.36 -0.68 17.67
C TYR A 92 -10.55 -0.89 19.19
N PRO A 93 -11.24 0.01 19.90
CA PRO A 93 -11.69 1.33 19.46
C PRO A 93 -10.52 2.33 19.44
N ALA A 94 -10.26 2.92 18.27
CA ALA A 94 -9.10 3.80 18.10
C ALA A 94 -9.22 5.09 18.92
N ARG A 95 -8.07 5.53 19.44
CA ARG A 95 -7.92 6.80 20.16
C ARG A 95 -7.23 7.86 19.33
N ILE A 96 -6.47 7.44 18.30
CA ILE A 96 -5.82 8.31 17.31
C ILE A 96 -5.97 7.72 15.92
N TRP A 97 -6.03 8.58 14.92
CA TRP A 97 -6.15 8.24 13.52
C TRP A 97 -5.01 8.83 12.72
N LEU A 98 -4.65 8.16 11.62
CA LEU A 98 -3.57 8.57 10.75
C LEU A 98 -3.91 9.87 9.98
N GLY A 99 -5.17 9.96 9.53
CA GLY A 99 -5.65 11.05 8.69
C GLY A 99 -5.00 11.08 7.30
N ASP A 100 -5.49 11.97 6.43
CA ASP A 100 -5.03 12.05 5.05
C ASP A 100 -3.54 12.35 4.92
N VAL A 101 -3.00 13.19 5.80
CA VAL A 101 -1.57 13.54 5.79
C VAL A 101 -0.70 12.31 6.04
N GLY A 102 -1.08 11.48 6.99
CA GLY A 102 -0.36 10.25 7.30
C GLY A 102 -0.60 9.16 6.26
N SER A 103 -1.85 8.90 5.90
CA SER A 103 -2.21 7.80 5.00
C SER A 103 -1.63 7.98 3.59
N LEU A 104 -1.74 9.18 3.00
CA LEU A 104 -1.14 9.48 1.70
C LEU A 104 0.40 9.37 1.75
N SER A 105 1.01 9.88 2.83
CA SER A 105 2.46 9.81 3.00
C SER A 105 2.95 8.37 3.15
N PHE A 106 2.24 7.54 3.90
CA PHE A 106 2.61 6.14 4.13
C PHE A 106 2.49 5.31 2.85
N GLY A 107 1.40 5.47 2.11
CA GLY A 107 1.22 4.79 0.83
C GLY A 107 2.28 5.18 -0.20
N ALA A 108 2.58 6.48 -0.32
CA ALA A 108 3.63 6.98 -1.21
C ALA A 108 5.02 6.44 -0.81
N THR A 109 5.36 6.50 0.49
CA THR A 109 6.66 6.03 1.00
C THR A 109 6.83 4.53 0.78
N PHE A 110 5.78 3.73 0.99
CA PHE A 110 5.79 2.30 0.74
C PHE A 110 6.11 1.96 -0.72
N ALA A 111 5.47 2.68 -1.66
CA ALA A 111 5.76 2.53 -3.09
C ALA A 111 7.19 2.97 -3.45
N VAL A 112 7.67 4.08 -2.87
CA VAL A 112 9.04 4.57 -3.09
C VAL A 112 10.08 3.55 -2.64
N ILE A 113 9.91 2.91 -1.48
CA ILE A 113 10.81 1.86 -1.00
C ILE A 113 10.88 0.70 -1.98
N ALA A 114 9.73 0.24 -2.47
CA ALA A 114 9.70 -0.84 -3.45
C ALA A 114 10.42 -0.49 -4.76
N LEU A 115 10.28 0.76 -5.22
CA LEU A 115 10.98 1.28 -6.39
C LEU A 115 12.49 1.41 -6.16
N LEU A 116 12.91 1.85 -4.97
CA LEU A 116 14.33 1.95 -4.60
C LEU A 116 15.00 0.57 -4.57
N LEU A 117 14.31 -0.43 -4.06
CA LEU A 117 14.78 -1.82 -4.06
C LEU A 117 14.65 -2.52 -5.43
N GLY A 118 14.02 -1.88 -6.43
CA GLY A 118 13.69 -2.51 -7.70
C GLY A 118 12.66 -3.64 -7.60
N LYS A 119 11.98 -3.76 -6.44
CA LYS A 119 11.06 -4.86 -6.09
C LYS A 119 9.59 -4.49 -6.34
N VAL A 120 9.28 -4.08 -7.57
CA VAL A 120 7.91 -3.65 -7.92
C VAL A 120 6.90 -4.81 -7.91
N VAL A 121 7.30 -6.00 -8.38
CA VAL A 121 6.41 -7.18 -8.34
C VAL A 121 6.06 -7.59 -6.91
N PRO A 122 7.00 -7.70 -5.97
CA PRO A 122 6.68 -7.87 -4.56
C PRO A 122 5.73 -6.79 -4.00
N LEU A 123 5.86 -5.52 -4.43
CA LEU A 123 4.94 -4.46 -4.02
C LEU A 123 3.48 -4.79 -4.39
N PHE A 124 3.23 -5.27 -5.60
CA PHE A 124 1.88 -5.66 -6.03
C PHE A 124 1.34 -6.87 -5.27
N ILE A 125 2.20 -7.83 -4.92
CA ILE A 125 1.80 -9.03 -4.17
C ILE A 125 1.49 -8.66 -2.72
N VAL A 126 2.45 -8.05 -2.03
CA VAL A 126 2.35 -7.73 -0.59
C VAL A 126 1.39 -6.56 -0.35
N GLY A 127 1.33 -5.61 -1.28
CA GLY A 127 0.40 -4.48 -1.26
C GLY A 127 -0.98 -4.79 -1.83
N SER A 128 -1.27 -6.05 -2.19
CA SER A 128 -2.55 -6.44 -2.78
C SER A 128 -3.78 -6.06 -1.95
N PRO A 129 -3.79 -6.07 -0.62
CA PRO A 129 -4.95 -5.60 0.14
C PRO A 129 -5.30 -4.13 -0.16
N PHE A 130 -4.29 -3.25 -0.25
CA PHE A 130 -4.50 -1.84 -0.61
C PHE A 130 -5.02 -1.69 -2.03
N ILE A 131 -4.48 -2.50 -2.96
CA ILE A 131 -4.91 -2.50 -4.36
C ILE A 131 -6.37 -2.95 -4.47
N ILE A 132 -6.76 -3.99 -3.75
CA ILE A 132 -8.14 -4.51 -3.76
C ILE A 132 -9.11 -3.45 -3.25
N GLU A 133 -8.80 -2.79 -2.14
CA GLU A 133 -9.63 -1.70 -1.58
C GLU A 133 -9.75 -0.53 -2.57
N GLY A 134 -8.63 -0.04 -3.08
CA GLY A 134 -8.61 1.08 -4.01
C GLY A 134 -9.28 0.76 -5.35
N MET A 135 -8.98 -0.41 -5.93
CA MET A 135 -9.59 -0.83 -7.19
C MET A 135 -11.08 -1.08 -7.07
N SER A 136 -11.56 -1.62 -5.95
CA SER A 136 -13.00 -1.78 -5.73
C SER A 136 -13.74 -0.43 -5.75
N SER A 137 -13.13 0.60 -5.16
CA SER A 137 -13.66 1.97 -5.22
C SER A 137 -13.62 2.56 -6.63
N ALA A 138 -12.51 2.38 -7.35
CA ALA A 138 -12.37 2.84 -8.72
C ALA A 138 -13.40 2.17 -9.65
N ILE A 139 -13.57 0.84 -9.56
CA ILE A 139 -14.57 0.08 -10.32
C ILE A 139 -15.98 0.55 -9.98
N GLN A 140 -16.29 0.81 -8.70
CA GLN A 140 -17.59 1.31 -8.27
C GLN A 140 -17.90 2.68 -8.87
N ILE A 141 -16.93 3.60 -8.86
CA ILE A 141 -17.07 4.94 -9.44
C ILE A 141 -17.29 4.83 -10.93
N PHE A 142 -16.44 4.09 -11.63
CA PHE A 142 -16.56 3.85 -13.08
C PHE A 142 -17.93 3.26 -13.44
N SER A 143 -18.36 2.23 -12.73
CA SER A 143 -19.66 1.57 -12.97
C SER A 143 -20.83 2.51 -12.75
N LYS A 144 -20.77 3.39 -11.74
CA LYS A 144 -21.82 4.41 -11.50
C LYS A 144 -21.88 5.46 -12.60
N ILE A 145 -20.72 5.92 -13.10
CA ILE A 145 -20.64 6.99 -14.11
C ILE A 145 -21.07 6.46 -15.49
N TYR A 146 -20.50 5.34 -15.93
CA TYR A 146 -20.67 4.86 -17.30
C TYR A 146 -21.79 3.84 -17.48
N LEU A 147 -22.02 2.98 -16.47
CA LEU A 147 -23.03 1.93 -16.56
C LEU A 147 -24.30 2.27 -15.78
N HIS A 148 -24.32 3.38 -15.04
CA HIS A 148 -25.41 3.82 -14.17
C HIS A 148 -25.89 2.73 -13.19
N LYS A 149 -25.00 1.79 -12.84
CA LYS A 149 -25.29 0.65 -11.94
C LYS A 149 -24.20 0.55 -10.88
N LYS A 150 -24.53 -0.08 -9.75
CA LYS A 150 -23.58 -0.40 -8.71
C LYS A 150 -22.88 -1.71 -9.05
N ALA A 151 -21.53 -1.74 -9.07
CA ALA A 151 -20.74 -2.96 -9.22
C ALA A 151 -20.74 -3.76 -7.91
N PHE A 152 -20.65 -3.08 -6.78
CA PHE A 152 -20.65 -3.66 -5.43
C PHE A 152 -21.78 -3.08 -4.58
N PRO A 153 -22.27 -3.80 -3.56
CA PRO A 153 -23.23 -3.27 -2.59
C PRO A 153 -22.75 -1.98 -1.91
N ALA A 154 -21.49 -1.92 -1.59
CA ALA A 154 -20.73 -0.73 -1.18
C ALA A 154 -19.29 -0.85 -1.66
N ALA A 155 -18.55 0.26 -1.71
CA ALA A 155 -17.13 0.29 -1.97
C ALA A 155 -16.51 1.42 -1.12
N PRO A 156 -15.31 1.23 -0.62
CA PRO A 156 -14.38 0.07 -0.74
C PRO A 156 -14.94 -1.27 -0.20
N ILE A 157 -14.19 -2.37 -0.36
CA ILE A 157 -14.68 -3.74 -0.01
C ILE A 157 -15.01 -3.87 1.47
N HIS A 158 -14.25 -3.27 2.38
CA HIS A 158 -14.56 -3.29 3.81
C HIS A 158 -15.96 -2.76 4.12
N LEU A 159 -16.45 -1.73 3.40
CA LEU A 159 -17.83 -1.24 3.55
C LEU A 159 -18.88 -2.24 3.05
N THR A 160 -18.51 -3.08 2.06
CA THR A 160 -19.38 -4.18 1.65
C THR A 160 -19.51 -5.21 2.77
N LEU A 161 -18.41 -5.57 3.45
CA LEU A 161 -18.42 -6.52 4.57
C LEU A 161 -19.23 -5.96 5.77
N GLN A 162 -19.10 -4.67 6.08
CA GLN A 162 -19.93 -4.02 7.09
C GLN A 162 -21.42 -4.10 6.74
N LYS A 163 -21.80 -3.88 5.48
CA LYS A 163 -23.18 -4.03 5.02
C LYS A 163 -23.71 -5.46 5.12
N LEU A 164 -22.82 -6.45 5.03
CA LEU A 164 -23.13 -7.86 5.25
C LEU A 164 -23.22 -8.24 6.75
N GLY A 165 -23.15 -7.25 7.64
CA GLY A 165 -23.28 -7.44 9.10
C GLY A 165 -22.01 -7.90 9.80
N TRP A 166 -20.83 -7.72 9.18
CA TRP A 166 -19.57 -7.98 9.86
C TRP A 166 -19.20 -6.81 10.76
N GLU A 167 -18.82 -7.12 11.98
CA GLU A 167 -18.27 -6.13 12.91
C GLU A 167 -16.88 -5.70 12.49
N GLU A 168 -16.51 -4.45 12.78
CA GLU A 168 -15.23 -3.87 12.39
C GLU A 168 -14.02 -4.70 12.81
N PRO A 169 -13.88 -5.15 14.08
CA PRO A 169 -12.74 -5.99 14.46
C PRO A 169 -12.66 -7.29 13.66
N LYS A 170 -13.80 -7.86 13.28
CA LYS A 170 -13.83 -9.08 12.48
C LYS A 170 -13.31 -8.86 11.05
N ILE A 171 -13.58 -7.68 10.47
CA ILE A 171 -13.08 -7.33 9.13
C ILE A 171 -11.57 -7.15 9.16
N VAL A 172 -11.06 -6.45 10.18
CA VAL A 172 -9.64 -6.12 10.31
C VAL A 172 -8.77 -7.35 10.57
N PHE A 173 -9.28 -8.33 11.34
CA PHE A 173 -8.51 -9.54 11.72
C PHE A 173 -8.70 -10.75 10.80
N ARG A 174 -9.49 -10.65 9.74
CA ARG A 174 -9.76 -11.73 8.78
C ARG A 174 -9.50 -11.35 7.34
#